data_5e87dcc639d0b649ead8d5d1010f4110
#
_entry.id   5e87dcc639d0b649ead8d5d1010f4110
#
_cell.length_a   1.000
_cell.length_b   1.000
_cell.length_c   1.000
_cell.angle_alpha   90.00
_cell.angle_beta   90.00
_cell.angle_gamma   90.00
#
_symmetry.space_group_name_H-M   'P 1'
#
loop_
_entity.id
_entity.type
_entity.pdbx_description
1 polymer ?
#
loop_
_entity_poly.entity_id
_entity_poly.type
_entity_poly.pdbx_seq_one_letter_code
_entity_poly.pdbx_strand_id
1 'polypeptide(L)'
;GNIIEEDARSWYSMARDCDVEECGLVYLDSIKRVSCSPDGLILQAPEDVICGLEIKCPLAHTQVKYLLSGKVPTQYIPQLQGSMYVCDVDTWDFLSYHPDLEPLLITVERDDEWIKNFKPVLNSFVDRVQDGISKLTHKQEAA
;
A
#
# COMPACT_ATOMS: atom_id res chain seq x y z
N GLY A 1 -13.15 -12.43 0.58
CA GLY A 1 -12.27 -11.28 0.24
C GLY A 1 -11.58 -11.49 -1.09
N ASN A 2 -10.99 -12.65 -1.30
CA ASN A 2 -10.10 -12.88 -2.45
C ASN A 2 -10.77 -12.77 -3.83
N ILE A 3 -12.00 -13.27 -4.01
CA ILE A 3 -12.68 -13.28 -5.34
C ILE A 3 -12.97 -11.84 -5.82
N ILE A 4 -13.50 -10.98 -4.97
CA ILE A 4 -13.80 -9.58 -5.35
C ILE A 4 -12.51 -8.79 -5.63
N GLU A 5 -11.43 -9.10 -4.95
CA GLU A 5 -10.13 -8.47 -5.19
C GLU A 5 -9.51 -8.89 -6.52
N GLU A 6 -9.67 -10.16 -6.93
CA GLU A 6 -9.28 -10.63 -8.27
C GLU A 6 -10.09 -9.94 -9.38
N ASP A 7 -11.41 -9.78 -9.17
CA ASP A 7 -12.26 -9.04 -10.11
C ASP A 7 -11.82 -7.57 -10.21
N ALA A 8 -11.52 -6.95 -9.06
CA ALA A 8 -11.02 -5.57 -9.01
C ALA A 8 -9.69 -5.41 -9.75
N ARG A 9 -8.76 -6.34 -9.56
CA ARG A 9 -7.46 -6.34 -10.24
C ARG A 9 -7.61 -6.53 -11.75
N SER A 10 -8.49 -7.45 -12.17
CA SER A 10 -8.81 -7.68 -13.57
C SER A 10 -9.45 -6.43 -14.21
N TRP A 11 -10.37 -5.78 -13.51
CA TRP A 11 -10.95 -4.53 -13.96
C TRP A 11 -9.89 -3.43 -14.12
N TYR A 12 -8.98 -3.30 -13.14
CA TYR A 12 -7.88 -2.32 -13.19
C TYR A 12 -6.98 -2.55 -14.39
N SER A 13 -6.54 -3.80 -14.64
CA SER A 13 -5.71 -4.15 -15.79
C SER A 13 -6.35 -3.75 -17.12
N MET A 14 -7.66 -3.96 -17.27
CA MET A 14 -8.39 -3.52 -18.47
C MET A 14 -8.50 -1.99 -18.54
N ALA A 15 -8.78 -1.32 -17.44
CA ALA A 15 -8.97 0.12 -17.39
C ALA A 15 -7.69 0.91 -17.67
N ARG A 16 -6.54 0.38 -17.26
CA ARG A 16 -5.20 0.98 -17.44
C ARG A 16 -4.41 0.41 -18.62
N ASP A 17 -4.93 -0.62 -19.27
CA ASP A 17 -4.23 -1.37 -20.34
C ASP A 17 -2.81 -1.77 -19.93
N CYS A 18 -2.70 -2.40 -18.75
CA CYS A 18 -1.43 -2.82 -18.18
C CYS A 18 -1.56 -4.15 -17.44
N ASP A 19 -0.44 -4.84 -17.31
CA ASP A 19 -0.33 -6.00 -16.44
C ASP A 19 -0.09 -5.57 -14.99
N VAL A 20 -0.75 -6.26 -14.07
CA VAL A 20 -0.54 -6.09 -12.63
C VAL A 20 0.20 -7.31 -12.10
N GLU A 21 1.39 -7.09 -11.58
CA GLU A 21 2.15 -8.13 -10.91
C GLU A 21 1.75 -8.23 -9.45
N GLU A 22 1.31 -9.42 -9.05
CA GLU A 22 1.05 -9.73 -7.64
C GLU A 22 2.37 -10.03 -6.93
N CYS A 23 2.58 -9.41 -5.81
CA CYS A 23 3.78 -9.60 -5.01
C CYS A 23 3.43 -9.85 -3.54
N GLY A 24 4.35 -10.39 -2.80
CA GLY A 24 4.26 -10.48 -1.35
C GLY A 24 4.74 -9.20 -0.67
N LEU A 25 5.50 -9.36 0.41
CA LEU A 25 6.10 -8.22 1.10
C LEU A 25 7.24 -7.61 0.28
N VAL A 26 7.17 -6.30 0.08
CA VAL A 26 8.27 -5.49 -0.44
C VAL A 26 8.98 -4.85 0.75
N TYR A 27 10.30 -4.99 0.83
CA TYR A 27 11.10 -4.45 1.91
C TYR A 27 11.82 -3.18 1.47
N LEU A 28 11.91 -2.22 2.39
CA LEU A 28 12.62 -0.96 2.16
C LEU A 28 14.10 -1.18 1.84
N ASP A 29 14.71 -2.16 2.53
CA ASP A 29 16.13 -2.48 2.39
C ASP A 29 16.43 -3.95 2.78
N SER A 30 17.70 -4.33 2.67
CA SER A 30 18.16 -5.67 3.02
C SER A 30 18.07 -6.02 4.51
N ILE A 31 17.88 -5.03 5.39
CA ILE A 31 17.74 -5.24 6.84
C ILE A 31 16.33 -5.77 7.16
N LYS A 32 15.35 -5.56 6.28
CA LYS A 32 13.98 -6.11 6.36
C LYS A 32 13.18 -5.70 7.61
N ARG A 33 13.42 -4.50 8.13
CA ARG A 33 12.70 -3.97 9.30
C ARG A 33 11.43 -3.23 8.93
N VAL A 34 11.36 -2.72 7.70
CA VAL A 34 10.24 -1.96 7.16
C VAL A 34 9.80 -2.61 5.84
N SER A 35 8.51 -2.83 5.69
CA SER A 35 7.92 -3.43 4.50
C SER A 35 6.53 -2.87 4.23
N CYS A 36 6.07 -3.05 3.00
CA CYS A 36 4.67 -2.91 2.63
C CYS A 36 4.20 -4.17 1.89
N SER A 37 2.89 -4.32 1.74
CA SER A 37 2.26 -5.40 0.98
C SER A 37 1.31 -4.78 -0.04
N PRO A 38 1.80 -4.45 -1.24
CA PRO A 38 0.96 -3.94 -2.32
C PRO A 38 -0.06 -4.98 -2.76
N ASP A 39 -1.25 -4.54 -3.17
CA ASP A 39 -2.23 -5.41 -3.83
C ASP A 39 -1.86 -5.67 -5.30
N GLY A 40 -0.92 -4.90 -5.82
CA GLY A 40 -0.30 -5.08 -7.12
C GLY A 40 0.80 -4.07 -7.38
N LEU A 41 1.68 -4.41 -8.32
CA LEU A 41 2.72 -3.52 -8.85
C LEU A 41 2.59 -3.44 -10.37
N ILE A 42 2.82 -2.27 -10.93
CA ILE A 42 2.87 -2.02 -12.36
C ILE A 42 4.32 -1.81 -12.73
N LEU A 43 4.82 -2.62 -13.68
CA LEU A 43 6.19 -2.59 -14.14
C LEU A 43 6.27 -2.07 -15.57
N GLN A 44 7.27 -1.24 -15.85
CA GLN A 44 7.62 -0.83 -17.19
C GLN A 44 8.57 -1.83 -17.87
N ALA A 45 9.43 -2.47 -17.07
CA ALA A 45 10.38 -3.50 -17.48
C ALA A 45 10.59 -4.48 -16.30
N PRO A 46 11.22 -5.65 -16.47
CA PRO A 46 11.56 -6.52 -15.37
C PRO A 46 12.28 -5.76 -14.25
N GLU A 47 11.77 -5.84 -13.03
CA GLU A 47 12.28 -5.15 -11.82
C GLU A 47 12.15 -3.62 -11.82
N ASP A 48 11.56 -3.00 -12.86
CA ASP A 48 11.32 -1.55 -12.94
C ASP A 48 9.87 -1.22 -12.59
N VAL A 49 9.61 -1.08 -11.30
CA VAL A 49 8.30 -0.71 -10.77
C VAL A 49 8.05 0.78 -10.97
N ILE A 50 6.98 1.13 -11.66
CA ILE A 50 6.61 2.52 -11.95
C ILE A 50 5.42 3.02 -11.14
N CYS A 51 4.56 2.12 -10.65
CA CYS A 51 3.38 2.46 -9.86
C CYS A 51 2.97 1.28 -8.98
N GLY A 52 2.40 1.54 -7.84
CA GLY A 52 1.75 0.52 -7.01
C GLY A 52 0.23 0.63 -7.06
N LEU A 53 -0.43 -0.42 -6.62
CA LEU A 53 -1.88 -0.53 -6.56
C LEU A 53 -2.32 -0.90 -5.15
N GLU A 54 -3.31 -0.17 -4.66
CA GLU A 54 -4.04 -0.48 -3.42
C GLU A 54 -5.52 -0.67 -3.75
N ILE A 55 -6.07 -1.83 -3.43
CA ILE A 55 -7.46 -2.20 -3.68
C ILE A 55 -8.25 -2.18 -2.38
N LYS A 56 -9.41 -1.56 -2.41
CA LYS A 56 -10.39 -1.64 -1.34
C LYS A 56 -11.72 -2.13 -1.92
N CYS A 57 -12.29 -3.15 -1.29
CA CYS A 57 -13.60 -3.71 -1.67
C CYS A 57 -14.60 -3.45 -0.53
N PRO A 58 -15.08 -2.20 -0.39
CA PRO A 58 -15.99 -1.83 0.69
C PRO A 58 -17.40 -2.33 0.44
N LEU A 59 -18.23 -2.30 1.48
CA LEU A 59 -19.67 -2.49 1.34
C LEU A 59 -20.30 -1.37 0.51
N ALA A 60 -21.43 -1.64 -0.13
CA ALA A 60 -22.09 -0.73 -1.08
C ALA A 60 -22.29 0.70 -0.51
N HIS A 61 -22.76 0.84 0.73
CA HIS A 61 -22.97 2.17 1.34
C HIS A 61 -21.65 2.97 1.50
N THR A 62 -20.53 2.29 1.71
CA THR A 62 -19.21 2.93 1.80
C THR A 62 -18.70 3.28 0.42
N GLN A 63 -18.89 2.41 -0.58
CA GLN A 63 -18.57 2.71 -1.98
C GLN A 63 -19.28 3.97 -2.46
N VAL A 64 -20.59 4.09 -2.17
CA VAL A 64 -21.36 5.29 -2.52
C VAL A 64 -20.76 6.55 -1.88
N LYS A 65 -20.35 6.49 -0.61
CA LYS A 65 -19.68 7.63 0.05
C LYS A 65 -18.38 8.02 -0.65
N TYR A 66 -17.58 7.05 -1.05
CA TYR A 66 -16.31 7.30 -1.76
C TYR A 66 -16.56 7.92 -3.14
N LEU A 67 -17.53 7.40 -3.89
CA LEU A 67 -17.94 7.95 -5.19
C LEU A 67 -18.43 9.39 -5.07
N LEU A 68 -19.26 9.69 -4.08
CA LEU A 68 -19.76 11.05 -3.84
C LEU A 68 -18.65 12.03 -3.45
N SER A 69 -17.64 11.57 -2.71
CA SER A 69 -16.50 12.41 -2.34
C SER A 69 -15.53 12.65 -3.49
N GLY A 70 -15.40 11.68 -4.40
CA GLY A 70 -14.44 11.71 -5.50
C GLY A 70 -12.97 11.82 -5.06
N LYS A 71 -12.67 11.44 -3.81
CA LYS A 71 -11.34 11.57 -3.21
C LYS A 71 -10.94 10.29 -2.50
N VAL A 72 -9.63 10.06 -2.41
CA VAL A 72 -9.09 9.00 -1.55
C VAL A 72 -9.46 9.32 -0.10
N PRO A 73 -10.06 8.37 0.64
CA PRO A 73 -10.33 8.57 2.05
C PRO A 73 -9.04 8.82 2.83
N THR A 74 -9.03 9.85 3.67
CA THR A 74 -7.82 10.34 4.36
C THR A 74 -7.13 9.27 5.21
N GLN A 75 -7.86 8.29 5.70
CA GLN A 75 -7.34 7.17 6.47
C GLN A 75 -6.35 6.28 5.68
N TYR A 76 -6.41 6.28 4.35
CA TYR A 76 -5.51 5.48 3.50
C TYR A 76 -4.27 6.24 3.02
N ILE A 77 -4.26 7.58 3.12
CA ILE A 77 -3.12 8.39 2.68
C ILE A 77 -1.80 7.96 3.33
N PRO A 78 -1.71 7.70 4.65
CA PRO A 78 -0.47 7.22 5.26
C PRO A 78 0.00 5.86 4.71
N GLN A 79 -0.92 4.96 4.39
CA GLN A 79 -0.59 3.68 3.78
C GLN A 79 0.00 3.88 2.38
N LEU A 80 -0.65 4.68 1.54
CA LEU A 80 -0.20 4.95 0.16
C LEU A 80 1.16 5.64 0.14
N GLN A 81 1.35 6.70 0.93
CA GLN A 81 2.62 7.42 1.02
C GLN A 81 3.74 6.55 1.60
N GLY A 82 3.43 5.75 2.62
CA GLY A 82 4.37 4.78 3.19
C GLY A 82 4.78 3.71 2.18
N SER A 83 3.86 3.21 1.39
CA SER A 83 4.12 2.22 0.32
C SER A 83 4.98 2.82 -0.80
N MET A 84 4.70 4.07 -1.24
CA MET A 84 5.53 4.78 -2.20
C MET A 84 6.96 4.99 -1.68
N TYR A 85 7.11 5.26 -0.38
CA TYR A 85 8.42 5.34 0.25
C TYR A 85 9.18 4.01 0.23
N VAL A 86 8.50 2.91 0.56
CA VAL A 86 9.12 1.57 0.60
C VAL A 86 9.50 1.06 -0.80
N CYS A 87 8.61 1.26 -1.78
CA CYS A 87 8.82 0.80 -3.15
C CYS A 87 9.64 1.77 -4.00
N ASP A 88 9.93 2.98 -3.48
CA ASP A 88 10.64 4.06 -4.17
C ASP A 88 10.02 4.43 -5.53
N VAL A 89 8.70 4.64 -5.52
CA VAL A 89 7.91 5.05 -6.69
C VAL A 89 7.24 6.40 -6.46
N ASP A 90 6.91 7.11 -7.56
CA ASP A 90 6.33 8.45 -7.52
C ASP A 90 4.81 8.47 -7.51
N THR A 91 4.16 7.35 -7.85
CA THR A 91 2.71 7.25 -7.93
C THR A 91 2.18 5.95 -7.32
N TRP A 92 0.94 6.03 -6.83
CA TRP A 92 0.20 4.88 -6.33
C TRP A 92 -1.26 5.00 -6.72
N ASP A 93 -1.81 3.99 -7.37
CA ASP A 93 -3.22 3.96 -7.71
C ASP A 93 -4.05 3.37 -6.56
N PHE A 94 -5.05 4.14 -6.16
CA PHE A 94 -6.07 3.71 -5.20
C PHE A 94 -7.32 3.31 -5.97
N LEU A 95 -7.72 2.05 -5.85
CA LEU A 95 -8.93 1.51 -6.43
C LEU A 95 -9.92 1.13 -5.33
N SER A 96 -11.09 1.76 -5.32
CA SER A 96 -12.23 1.27 -4.55
C SER A 96 -13.21 0.59 -5.50
N TYR A 97 -13.47 -0.69 -5.28
CA TYR A 97 -14.24 -1.55 -6.17
C TYR A 97 -15.40 -2.22 -5.45
N HIS A 98 -16.55 -2.21 -6.10
CA HIS A 98 -17.73 -2.98 -5.69
C HIS A 98 -18.37 -3.57 -6.95
N PRO A 99 -18.75 -4.87 -6.98
CA PRO A 99 -19.21 -5.53 -8.21
C PRO A 99 -20.47 -4.91 -8.84
N ASP A 100 -21.33 -4.29 -8.02
CA ASP A 100 -22.60 -3.71 -8.47
C ASP A 100 -22.56 -2.17 -8.60
N LEU A 101 -21.43 -1.52 -8.40
CA LEU A 101 -21.29 -0.06 -8.42
C LEU A 101 -20.09 0.37 -9.24
N GLU A 102 -20.10 1.63 -9.70
CA GLU A 102 -18.95 2.22 -10.38
C GLU A 102 -17.68 2.13 -9.52
N PRO A 103 -16.55 1.70 -10.09
CA PRO A 103 -15.27 1.77 -9.42
C PRO A 103 -14.78 3.21 -9.25
N LEU A 104 -14.06 3.48 -8.17
CA LEU A 104 -13.36 4.75 -7.97
C LEU A 104 -11.86 4.50 -8.08
N LEU A 105 -11.25 5.02 -9.14
CA LEU A 105 -9.80 4.90 -9.39
C LEU A 105 -9.16 6.29 -9.32
N ILE A 106 -8.18 6.46 -8.43
CA ILE A 106 -7.48 7.72 -8.21
C ILE A 106 -5.98 7.45 -8.15
N THR A 107 -5.21 8.15 -8.97
CA THR A 107 -3.75 8.17 -8.88
C THR A 107 -3.34 9.18 -7.81
N VAL A 108 -2.56 8.74 -6.84
CA VAL A 108 -1.98 9.54 -5.77
C VAL A 108 -0.51 9.78 -6.07
N GLU A 109 -0.08 11.01 -6.03
CA GLU A 109 1.32 11.39 -6.18
C GLU A 109 2.06 11.31 -4.84
N ARG A 110 3.36 11.03 -4.92
CA ARG A 110 4.27 11.01 -3.78
C ARG A 110 4.39 12.40 -3.17
N ASP A 111 4.22 12.48 -1.87
CA ASP A 111 4.41 13.69 -1.08
C ASP A 111 5.74 13.61 -0.33
N ASP A 112 6.79 14.18 -0.90
CA ASP A 112 8.13 14.15 -0.32
C ASP A 112 8.24 14.92 1.00
N GLU A 113 7.40 15.95 1.22
CA GLU A 113 7.37 16.66 2.49
C GLU A 113 6.74 15.79 3.59
N TRP A 114 5.64 15.11 3.27
CA TRP A 114 5.03 14.14 4.16
C TRP A 114 6.03 13.01 4.52
N ILE A 115 6.71 12.44 3.51
CA ILE A 115 7.71 11.38 3.70
C ILE A 115 8.88 11.86 4.56
N LYS A 116 9.35 13.09 4.35
CA LYS A 116 10.41 13.70 5.16
C LYS A 116 10.03 13.76 6.65
N ASN A 117 8.78 14.08 6.95
CA ASN A 117 8.28 14.12 8.33
C ASN A 117 7.98 12.72 8.88
N PHE A 118 7.59 11.77 8.03
CA PHE A 118 7.28 10.40 8.39
C PHE A 118 8.53 9.58 8.78
N LYS A 119 9.65 9.72 8.05
CA LYS A 119 10.88 8.95 8.27
C LYS A 119 11.39 8.96 9.72
N PRO A 120 11.52 10.08 10.43
CA PRO A 120 11.97 10.07 11.82
C PRO A 120 11.02 9.31 12.76
N VAL A 121 9.72 9.44 12.53
CA VAL A 121 8.68 8.75 13.32
C VAL A 121 8.76 7.24 13.08
N LEU A 122 8.89 6.81 11.83
CA LEU A 122 9.07 5.42 11.46
C LEU A 122 10.33 4.83 12.10
N ASN A 123 11.47 5.50 11.98
CA ASN A 123 12.74 5.04 12.55
C ASN A 123 12.66 4.90 14.08
N SER A 124 12.08 5.89 14.77
CA SER A 124 11.85 5.82 16.21
C SER A 124 10.96 4.65 16.60
N PHE A 125 9.93 4.37 15.82
CA PHE A 125 9.07 3.21 16.04
C PHE A 125 9.83 1.89 15.85
N VAL A 126 10.61 1.76 14.76
CA VAL A 126 11.43 0.57 14.48
C VAL A 126 12.42 0.33 15.63
N ASP A 127 13.10 1.36 16.12
CA ASP A 127 14.04 1.23 17.26
C ASP A 127 13.35 0.73 18.52
N ARG A 128 12.17 1.25 18.83
CA ARG A 128 11.36 0.79 19.97
C ARG A 128 10.93 -0.67 19.84
N VAL A 129 10.56 -1.10 18.65
CA VAL A 129 10.20 -2.51 18.39
C VAL A 129 11.42 -3.41 18.58
N GLN A 130 12.59 -3.03 18.07
CA GLN A 130 13.83 -3.79 18.23
C GLN A 130 14.27 -3.89 19.71
N ASP A 131 14.18 -2.79 20.45
CA ASP A 131 14.45 -2.78 21.90
C ASP A 131 13.48 -3.72 22.67
N GLY A 132 12.20 -3.69 22.30
CA GLY A 132 11.20 -4.60 22.86
C GLY A 132 11.51 -6.08 22.59
N ILE A 133 11.87 -6.42 21.36
CA ILE A 133 12.26 -7.78 20.97
C ILE A 133 13.49 -8.23 21.78
N SER A 134 14.54 -7.40 21.85
CA SER A 134 15.76 -7.71 22.61
C SER A 134 15.48 -8.01 24.08
N LYS A 135 14.62 -7.21 24.73
CA LYS A 135 14.21 -7.42 26.12
C LYS A 135 13.45 -8.73 26.34
N LEU A 136 12.62 -9.14 25.37
CA LEU A 136 11.88 -10.39 25.44
C LEU A 136 12.79 -11.61 25.26
N THR A 137 13.74 -11.54 24.31
CA THR A 137 14.70 -12.61 24.02
C THR A 137 15.59 -12.86 25.24
N HIS A 138 16.14 -11.83 25.87
CA HIS A 138 16.96 -11.97 27.07
C HIS A 138 16.19 -12.56 28.25
N LYS A 139 14.88 -12.31 28.37
CA LYS A 139 14.06 -12.95 29.42
C LYS A 139 13.86 -14.44 29.19
N GLN A 140 13.79 -14.88 27.94
CA GLN A 140 13.67 -16.30 27.59
C GLN A 140 14.98 -17.07 27.82
N GLU A 141 16.13 -16.46 27.58
CA GLU A 141 17.45 -17.07 27.85
C GLU A 141 17.79 -17.14 29.36
N ALA A 142 17.21 -16.28 30.17
CA ALA A 142 17.44 -16.22 31.62
C ALA A 142 16.46 -17.09 32.45
N ALA A 143 15.47 -17.71 31.81
CA ALA A 143 14.49 -18.59 32.43
C ALA A 143 14.80 -20.07 32.20
#